data_ef9f18fcfae87c98250a6a3df2564036
#
_entry.id   ef9f18fcfae87c98250a6a3df2564036
#
_cell.length_a   1.000
_cell.length_b   1.000
_cell.length_c   1.000
_cell.angle_alpha   90.00
_cell.angle_beta   90.00
_cell.angle_gamma   90.00
#
_symmetry.space_group_name_H-M   'P 1'
#
loop_
_entity.id
_entity.type
_entity.pdbx_description
1 polymer ?
#
loop_
_entity_poly.entity_id
_entity_poly.type
_entity_poly.pdbx_seq_one_letter_code
_entity_poly.pdbx_strand_id
1 'polypeptide(L)'
;MGLANYRNNSNSTFFNPSRNQDATAIAFKVHDVEHNTEGYGGQVADRIYADVTIFHTLDDLNNGTPETIHNAIIEKVRGNNDRPHSMIRDLEAYLGEEQAFKLDQVRTKNGFNAVVLKPLDDAIYDLVAAYVDRRDSQPNTTGSDDVDIDSI
;
A
#
# COMPACT_ATOMS: atom_id res chain seq x y z
N MET A 1 3.46 1.91 -30.50
CA MET A 1 4.84 2.07 -30.35
C MET A 1 5.30 1.65 -29.00
N GLY A 2 6.51 1.25 -28.92
CA GLY A 2 7.03 0.69 -27.68
C GLY A 2 6.99 1.64 -26.51
N LEU A 3 6.91 2.91 -26.78
CA LEU A 3 6.91 3.86 -25.70
C LEU A 3 5.72 3.73 -24.80
N ALA A 4 4.57 3.38 -25.33
CA ALA A 4 3.40 3.24 -24.51
C ALA A 4 3.57 2.11 -23.51
N ASN A 5 4.07 0.99 -23.97
CA ASN A 5 4.27 -0.13 -23.07
C ASN A 5 5.34 0.16 -22.05
N TYR A 6 6.35 0.81 -22.47
CA TYR A 6 7.42 1.18 -21.59
C TYR A 6 6.91 2.05 -20.46
N ARG A 7 6.05 3.00 -20.80
CA ARG A 7 5.52 3.86 -19.74
C ARG A 7 4.64 3.10 -18.78
N ASN A 8 3.94 2.10 -19.25
CA ASN A 8 3.13 1.32 -18.35
C ASN A 8 3.99 0.66 -17.28
N ASN A 9 5.14 0.18 -17.66
CA ASN A 9 6.03 -0.42 -16.70
C ASN A 9 6.53 0.61 -15.71
N SER A 10 6.75 1.82 -16.17
CA SER A 10 7.25 2.84 -15.26
C SER A 10 6.21 3.38 -14.31
N ASN A 11 4.94 3.03 -14.51
CA ASN A 11 3.90 3.47 -13.59
C ASN A 11 3.87 2.69 -12.30
N SER A 12 4.54 1.55 -12.24
CA SER A 12 4.61 0.77 -11.01
C SER A 12 5.81 1.23 -10.20
N THR A 13 5.57 1.51 -8.95
CA THR A 13 6.58 2.02 -8.04
C THR A 13 6.67 1.09 -6.84
N PHE A 14 7.88 0.73 -6.48
CA PHE A 14 8.09 -0.07 -5.27
C PHE A 14 7.82 0.77 -4.03
N PHE A 15 7.03 0.21 -3.13
CA PHE A 15 6.80 0.80 -1.82
C PHE A 15 7.85 0.24 -0.87
N ASN A 16 8.56 1.11 -0.19
CA ASN A 16 9.59 0.69 0.74
C ASN A 16 9.10 0.88 2.18
N PRO A 17 8.73 -0.21 2.86
CA PRO A 17 8.23 -0.08 4.24
C PRO A 17 9.24 0.55 5.18
N SER A 18 10.52 0.23 5.02
CA SER A 18 11.54 0.75 5.92
C SER A 18 11.63 2.27 5.91
N ARG A 19 11.31 2.89 4.79
CA ARG A 19 11.35 4.35 4.68
C ARG A 19 10.09 5.03 5.19
N ASN A 20 9.08 4.23 5.54
CA ASN A 20 7.78 4.77 5.93
C ASN A 20 7.39 4.36 7.34
N GLN A 21 8.35 3.95 8.16
CA GLN A 21 8.06 3.47 9.50
C GLN A 21 7.47 4.55 10.41
N ASP A 22 7.78 5.81 10.13
CA ASP A 22 7.31 6.91 10.98
C ASP A 22 5.95 7.45 10.56
N ALA A 23 5.36 6.91 9.50
CA ALA A 23 4.05 7.39 9.06
C ALA A 23 3.00 7.14 10.13
N THR A 24 2.10 8.09 10.28
CA THR A 24 1.01 7.97 11.25
C THR A 24 0.08 6.83 10.91
N ALA A 25 -0.22 6.65 9.62
CA ALA A 25 -1.08 5.56 9.15
C ALA A 25 -0.83 5.34 7.68
N ILE A 26 -1.04 4.10 7.22
CA ILE A 26 -0.92 3.76 5.81
C ILE A 26 -2.07 2.85 5.44
N ALA A 27 -2.82 3.23 4.40
CA ALA A 27 -3.90 2.41 3.89
C ALA A 27 -3.44 1.69 2.63
N PHE A 28 -3.72 0.40 2.56
CA PHE A 28 -3.36 -0.44 1.42
C PHE A 28 -4.65 -0.94 0.78
N LYS A 29 -4.87 -0.55 -0.47
CA LYS A 29 -5.98 -1.09 -1.25
C LYS A 29 -5.39 -2.17 -2.14
N VAL A 30 -5.56 -3.42 -1.74
CA VAL A 30 -4.84 -4.54 -2.32
C VAL A 30 -5.54 -5.01 -3.60
N HIS A 31 -4.83 -4.99 -4.70
CA HIS A 31 -5.38 -5.34 -6.01
C HIS A 31 -5.03 -6.76 -6.43
N ASP A 32 -3.82 -7.19 -6.10
CA ASP A 32 -3.33 -8.48 -6.59
C ASP A 32 -2.19 -8.98 -5.72
N VAL A 33 -1.96 -10.27 -5.77
CA VAL A 33 -0.88 -10.92 -5.05
C VAL A 33 -0.20 -11.90 -5.99
N GLU A 34 1.13 -11.89 -5.96
CA GLU A 34 1.91 -12.78 -6.78
C GLU A 34 2.90 -13.53 -5.89
N HIS A 35 2.85 -14.86 -5.95
CA HIS A 35 3.73 -15.70 -5.14
C HIS A 35 4.81 -16.34 -6.00
N ASN A 36 5.92 -16.64 -5.36
CA ASN A 36 7.02 -17.38 -5.99
C ASN A 36 7.60 -16.64 -7.18
N THR A 37 7.76 -15.33 -7.04
CA THR A 37 8.41 -14.56 -8.10
C THR A 37 9.91 -14.57 -7.88
N GLU A 38 10.64 -14.16 -8.88
CA GLU A 38 12.07 -13.94 -8.72
C GLU A 38 12.27 -12.53 -8.22
N GLY A 39 12.75 -12.40 -6.98
CA GLY A 39 13.01 -11.11 -6.38
C GLY A 39 14.42 -10.64 -6.62
N TYR A 40 14.77 -9.58 -5.91
CA TYR A 40 16.08 -9.00 -6.00
C TYR A 40 17.15 -10.05 -5.66
N GLY A 41 18.19 -10.12 -6.47
CA GLY A 41 19.25 -11.09 -6.25
C GLY A 41 18.89 -12.53 -6.58
N GLY A 42 17.77 -12.75 -7.27
CA GLY A 42 17.36 -14.10 -7.66
C GLY A 42 16.69 -14.89 -6.55
N GLN A 43 16.41 -14.26 -5.40
CA GLN A 43 15.76 -14.96 -4.31
C GLN A 43 14.27 -15.07 -4.56
N VAL A 44 13.65 -16.11 -4.02
CA VAL A 44 12.21 -16.26 -4.12
C VAL A 44 11.54 -15.16 -3.31
N ALA A 45 10.60 -14.49 -3.91
CA ALA A 45 9.89 -13.40 -3.28
C ALA A 45 8.39 -13.51 -3.57
N ASP A 46 7.62 -12.71 -2.86
CA ASP A 46 6.20 -12.54 -3.10
C ASP A 46 5.93 -11.05 -3.25
N ARG A 47 4.89 -10.71 -4.00
CA ARG A 47 4.55 -9.32 -4.28
C ARG A 47 3.09 -9.05 -4.00
N ILE A 48 2.84 -7.87 -3.43
CA ILE A 48 1.51 -7.31 -3.32
C ILE A 48 1.46 -6.10 -4.24
N TYR A 49 0.38 -5.99 -5.00
CA TYR A 49 0.12 -4.82 -5.84
C TYR A 49 -1.04 -4.06 -5.20
N ALA A 50 -0.82 -2.82 -4.85
CA ALA A 50 -1.80 -2.06 -4.08
C ALA A 50 -1.69 -0.57 -4.38
N ASP A 51 -2.80 0.14 -4.16
CA ASP A 51 -2.73 1.60 -4.02
C ASP A 51 -2.42 1.89 -2.57
N VAL A 52 -1.37 2.64 -2.31
CA VAL A 52 -0.89 2.90 -0.96
C VAL A 52 -1.12 4.38 -0.65
N THR A 53 -1.87 4.64 0.39
CA THR A 53 -2.18 6.00 0.84
C THR A 53 -1.46 6.23 2.17
N ILE A 54 -0.52 7.17 2.19
CA ILE A 54 0.37 7.36 3.31
C ILE A 54 0.05 8.68 4.00
N PHE A 55 -0.35 8.59 5.26
CA PHE A 55 -0.53 9.77 6.11
C PHE A 55 0.75 9.91 6.92
N HIS A 56 1.68 10.72 6.42
CA HIS A 56 2.99 10.85 7.05
C HIS A 56 2.91 11.44 8.44
N THR A 57 2.00 12.36 8.65
CA THR A 57 1.83 13.06 9.92
C THR A 57 0.37 13.07 10.32
N LEU A 58 0.14 13.38 11.60
CA LEU A 58 -1.22 13.55 12.07
C LEU A 58 -1.91 14.71 11.34
N ASP A 59 -1.18 15.73 10.98
CA ASP A 59 -1.73 16.84 10.20
C ASP A 59 -2.23 16.38 8.84
N ASP A 60 -1.50 15.50 8.19
CA ASP A 60 -1.97 14.93 6.92
C ASP A 60 -3.29 14.22 7.09
N LEU A 61 -3.44 13.52 8.18
CA LEU A 61 -4.66 12.79 8.47
C LEU A 61 -5.82 13.75 8.77
N ASN A 62 -5.55 14.78 9.59
CA ASN A 62 -6.58 15.75 9.93
C ASN A 62 -6.99 16.61 8.75
N ASN A 63 -6.07 16.92 7.87
CA ASN A 63 -6.32 17.76 6.72
C ASN A 63 -6.73 17.01 5.47
N GLY A 64 -6.63 15.68 5.49
CA GLY A 64 -6.97 14.88 4.32
C GLY A 64 -5.98 15.08 3.18
N THR A 65 -4.69 15.17 3.50
CA THR A 65 -3.65 15.43 2.51
C THR A 65 -2.58 14.35 2.50
N PRO A 66 -2.96 13.07 2.29
CA PRO A 66 -1.95 12.01 2.23
C PRO A 66 -1.22 12.00 0.90
N GLU A 67 -0.13 11.27 0.90
CA GLU A 67 0.54 10.90 -0.34
C GLU A 67 -0.06 9.57 -0.83
N THR A 68 -0.38 9.47 -2.11
CA THR A 68 -0.90 8.22 -2.66
C THR A 68 0.02 7.72 -3.75
N ILE A 69 0.38 6.45 -3.66
CA ILE A 69 1.15 5.77 -4.68
C ILE A 69 0.23 4.74 -5.32
N HIS A 70 -0.13 4.96 -6.57
CA HIS A 70 -1.02 4.06 -7.28
C HIS A 70 -0.24 2.89 -7.83
N ASN A 71 -0.81 1.72 -7.68
CA ASN A 71 -0.24 0.49 -8.23
C ASN A 71 1.18 0.25 -7.71
N ALA A 72 1.35 0.42 -6.42
CA ALA A 72 2.63 0.18 -5.77
C ALA A 72 2.92 -1.30 -5.66
N ILE A 73 4.20 -1.64 -5.66
CA ILE A 73 4.66 -3.01 -5.52
C ILE A 73 5.33 -3.14 -4.15
N ILE A 74 4.84 -4.08 -3.35
CA ILE A 74 5.45 -4.43 -2.08
C ILE A 74 6.06 -5.81 -2.25
N GLU A 75 7.38 -5.88 -2.32
CA GLU A 75 8.08 -7.13 -2.56
C GLU A 75 8.82 -7.55 -1.30
N LYS A 76 8.67 -8.80 -0.90
CA LYS A 76 9.37 -9.34 0.26
C LYS A 76 9.92 -10.70 -0.09
N VAL A 77 11.22 -10.87 0.13
CA VAL A 77 11.84 -12.18 -0.08
C VAL A 77 11.44 -13.13 1.04
N ARG A 78 11.41 -14.41 0.71
CA ARG A 78 11.13 -15.44 1.68
C ARG A 78 12.38 -15.73 2.49
N GLY A 79 12.16 -16.03 3.76
CA GLY A 79 13.26 -16.45 4.61
C GLY A 79 13.58 -17.92 4.43
N ASN A 80 14.33 -18.45 5.38
CA ASN A 80 14.79 -19.83 5.32
C ASN A 80 13.68 -20.84 5.41
N ASN A 81 12.52 -20.46 5.93
CA ASN A 81 11.40 -21.37 6.07
C ASN A 81 10.55 -21.46 4.81
N ASP A 82 10.95 -20.80 3.74
CA ASP A 82 10.26 -20.84 2.45
C ASP A 82 8.78 -20.46 2.54
N ARG A 83 8.46 -19.52 3.40
CA ARG A 83 7.07 -19.03 3.55
C ARG A 83 7.02 -17.56 3.23
N PRO A 84 5.89 -17.07 2.73
CA PRO A 84 5.75 -15.64 2.49
C PRO A 84 6.00 -14.84 3.76
N HIS A 85 6.63 -13.70 3.59
CA HIS A 85 6.85 -12.76 4.69
C HIS A 85 5.52 -12.40 5.35
N SER A 86 5.55 -12.13 6.66
CA SER A 86 4.32 -11.82 7.39
C SER A 86 3.55 -10.66 6.78
N MET A 87 4.25 -9.64 6.29
CA MET A 87 3.58 -8.50 5.66
C MET A 87 2.80 -8.92 4.43
N ILE A 88 3.35 -9.84 3.62
CA ILE A 88 2.65 -10.36 2.46
C ILE A 88 1.40 -11.12 2.88
N ARG A 89 1.53 -11.98 3.89
CA ARG A 89 0.38 -12.75 4.38
C ARG A 89 -0.71 -11.85 4.94
N ASP A 90 -0.30 -10.82 5.69
CA ASP A 90 -1.26 -9.90 6.28
C ASP A 90 -2.01 -9.11 5.22
N LEU A 91 -1.31 -8.64 4.19
CA LEU A 91 -1.95 -7.86 3.13
C LEU A 91 -2.77 -8.73 2.21
N GLU A 92 -2.34 -9.96 1.96
CA GLU A 92 -3.08 -10.87 1.11
C GLU A 92 -4.47 -11.14 1.67
N ALA A 93 -4.62 -11.14 2.98
CA ALA A 93 -5.91 -11.35 3.63
C ALA A 93 -6.94 -10.29 3.23
N TYR A 94 -6.48 -9.15 2.73
CA TYR A 94 -7.37 -8.07 2.32
C TYR A 94 -7.44 -7.89 0.81
N LEU A 95 -7.12 -8.95 0.06
CA LEU A 95 -7.20 -8.90 -1.40
C LEU A 95 -8.58 -8.44 -1.84
N GLY A 96 -8.63 -7.41 -2.68
CA GLY A 96 -9.89 -6.81 -3.12
C GLY A 96 -10.47 -5.79 -2.16
N GLU A 97 -9.79 -5.52 -1.06
CA GLU A 97 -10.28 -4.60 -0.03
C GLU A 97 -9.19 -3.59 0.32
N GLU A 98 -9.56 -2.64 1.14
CA GLU A 98 -8.61 -1.66 1.66
C GLU A 98 -8.57 -1.75 3.17
N GLN A 99 -7.37 -1.74 3.74
CA GLN A 99 -7.19 -1.75 5.19
C GLN A 99 -6.00 -0.89 5.56
N ALA A 100 -6.06 -0.30 6.74
CA ALA A 100 -5.04 0.63 7.20
C ALA A 100 -4.29 0.06 8.39
N PHE A 101 -2.99 0.37 8.42
CA PHE A 101 -2.07 -0.10 9.45
C PHE A 101 -1.06 0.99 9.76
N LYS A 102 -0.28 0.77 10.80
CA LYS A 102 0.98 1.45 10.96
C LYS A 102 2.10 0.44 10.81
N LEU A 103 3.30 0.93 10.59
CA LEU A 103 4.46 0.07 10.49
C LEU A 103 5.25 0.13 11.77
N ASP A 104 5.86 -0.98 12.14
CA ASP A 104 6.70 -1.04 13.32
C ASP A 104 7.87 -1.96 13.05
N GLN A 105 8.93 -1.77 13.80
CA GLN A 105 10.12 -2.59 13.66
C GLN A 105 10.15 -3.55 14.83
N VAL A 106 10.29 -4.84 14.53
CA VAL A 106 10.38 -5.85 15.56
C VAL A 106 11.69 -6.60 15.40
N ARG A 107 12.18 -7.15 16.51
CA ARG A 107 13.40 -7.95 16.48
C ARG A 107 13.02 -9.40 16.29
N THR A 108 13.63 -10.03 15.31
CA THR A 108 13.37 -11.44 15.04
C THR A 108 14.24 -12.31 15.98
N LYS A 109 13.93 -13.60 16.00
CA LYS A 109 14.68 -14.54 16.83
C LYS A 109 16.17 -14.57 16.47
N ASN A 110 16.48 -14.29 15.21
CA ASN A 110 17.86 -14.32 14.76
C ASN A 110 18.57 -12.98 14.98
N GLY A 111 17.93 -12.06 15.66
CA GLY A 111 18.55 -10.78 15.96
C GLY A 111 18.44 -9.74 14.87
N PHE A 112 17.74 -10.04 13.78
CA PHE A 112 17.50 -9.07 12.71
C PHE A 112 16.27 -8.24 13.03
N ASN A 113 16.25 -7.02 12.52
CA ASN A 113 15.07 -6.18 12.62
C ASN A 113 14.20 -6.40 11.38
N ALA A 114 12.91 -6.51 11.60
CA ALA A 114 11.94 -6.65 10.51
C ALA A 114 10.84 -5.61 10.67
N VAL A 115 10.42 -5.03 9.56
CA VAL A 115 9.30 -4.09 9.55
C VAL A 115 8.02 -4.90 9.33
N VAL A 116 7.05 -4.71 10.20
CA VAL A 116 5.79 -5.46 10.16
C VAL A 116 4.62 -4.50 10.25
N LEU A 117 3.44 -5.00 9.88
CA LEU A 117 2.20 -4.24 10.02
C LEU A 117 1.66 -4.38 11.43
N LYS A 118 1.17 -3.28 11.96
CA LYS A 118 0.52 -3.25 13.28
C LYS A 118 -0.82 -2.55 13.15
N PRO A 119 -1.80 -2.94 13.97
CA PRO A 119 -3.09 -2.26 13.95
C PRO A 119 -2.95 -0.82 14.43
N LEU A 120 -3.82 0.03 13.92
CA LEU A 120 -3.88 1.41 14.35
C LEU A 120 -4.66 1.53 15.65
N ASP A 121 -4.38 2.57 16.43
CA ASP A 121 -5.25 2.95 17.52
C ASP A 121 -6.63 3.31 16.97
N ASP A 122 -7.67 3.08 17.79
CA ASP A 122 -9.04 3.28 17.32
C ASP A 122 -9.30 4.68 16.80
N ALA A 123 -8.79 5.69 17.50
CA ALA A 123 -9.01 7.07 17.07
C ALA A 123 -8.37 7.35 15.71
N ILE A 124 -7.16 6.83 15.49
CA ILE A 124 -6.48 7.01 14.20
C ILE A 124 -7.21 6.23 13.13
N TYR A 125 -7.61 5.00 13.43
CA TYR A 125 -8.35 4.19 12.47
C TYR A 125 -9.63 4.89 12.02
N ASP A 126 -10.36 5.49 12.95
CA ASP A 126 -11.60 6.18 12.62
C ASP A 126 -11.36 7.36 11.68
N LEU A 127 -10.26 8.08 11.87
CA LEU A 127 -9.92 9.19 10.99
C LEU A 127 -9.58 8.69 9.57
N VAL A 128 -8.85 7.59 9.48
CA VAL A 128 -8.53 7.00 8.18
C VAL A 128 -9.80 6.52 7.50
N ALA A 129 -10.68 5.83 8.24
CA ALA A 129 -11.92 5.34 7.68
C ALA A 129 -12.79 6.48 7.16
N ALA A 130 -12.85 7.58 7.90
CA ALA A 130 -13.60 8.74 7.46
C ALA A 130 -13.03 9.34 6.18
N TYR A 131 -11.70 9.39 6.07
CA TYR A 131 -11.06 9.87 4.86
C TYR A 131 -11.40 8.97 3.66
N VAL A 132 -11.28 7.67 3.85
CA VAL A 132 -11.55 6.71 2.78
C VAL A 132 -13.01 6.81 2.32
N ASP A 133 -13.93 6.93 3.28
CA ASP A 133 -15.34 7.07 2.94
C ASP A 133 -15.62 8.34 2.14
N ARG A 134 -15.00 9.45 2.52
CA ARG A 134 -15.16 10.69 1.78
C ARG A 134 -14.57 10.59 0.38
N ARG A 135 -13.38 10.00 0.27
CA ARG A 135 -12.73 9.83 -1.02
C ARG A 135 -13.60 9.00 -1.96
N ASP A 136 -14.12 7.88 -1.44
CA ASP A 136 -14.86 6.93 -2.27
C ASP A 136 -16.26 7.37 -2.58
N SER A 137 -16.84 8.24 -1.76
CA SER A 137 -18.21 8.70 -2.00
C SER A 137 -18.26 9.97 -2.83
N GLN A 138 -17.13 10.59 -3.12
CA GLN A 138 -17.14 11.75 -3.99
C GLN A 138 -17.47 11.32 -5.40
N PRO A 139 -18.34 12.06 -6.08
CA PRO A 139 -18.58 11.75 -7.46
C PRO A 139 -17.26 11.84 -8.17
N ASN A 140 -17.07 10.92 -8.98
CA ASN A 140 -15.84 10.96 -9.67
C ASN A 140 -15.95 11.88 -10.76
N THR A 141 -15.66 12.96 -10.33
CA THR A 141 -15.74 13.92 -11.17
C THR A 141 -14.67 13.93 -12.07
N THR A 142 -13.93 13.30 -11.74
CA THR A 142 -13.02 13.28 -12.60
C THR A 142 -13.50 12.78 -13.81
N GLY A 143 -14.13 12.73 -13.50
CA GLY A 143 -14.47 12.32 -14.40
C GLY A 143 -15.17 12.76 -14.94
N SER A 144 -15.33 13.06 -14.67
CA SER A 144 -15.93 13.28 -15.20
C SER A 144 -16.36 14.01 -15.53
N ASP A 145 -16.00 14.11 -15.29
CA ASP A 145 -16.37 14.56 -15.62
C ASP A 145 -16.84 14.92 -16.23
N ASP A 146 -16.78 14.80 -16.27
CA ASP A 146 -17.18 14.93 -16.80
C ASP A 146 -17.90 15.22 -17.29
N VAL A 147 -18.04 15.29 -17.28
CA VAL A 147 -18.66 15.39 -17.66
C VAL A 147 -19.37 15.96 -17.85
N ASP A 148 -19.46 15.95 -17.69
CA ASP A 148 -20.06 16.37 -17.83
C ASP A 148 -20.55 16.94 -18.24
N ILE A 149 -20.32 16.96 -18.32
CA ILE A 149 -20.56 17.38 -18.79
C ILE A 149 -21.30 17.64 -19.26
N ASP A 150 -21.36 17.37 -19.27
CA ASP A 150 -21.88 17.49 -19.69
C ASP A 150 -22.71 17.91 -19.83
N SER A 151 -22.85 17.74 -19.48
CA SER A 151 -23.46 17.99 -19.63
C SER A 151 -23.80 18.70 -19.83
N ILE A 152 -23.69 18.84 -20.11
CA ILE A 152 -23.68 19.39 -20.47
C ILE A 152 -23.99 19.62 -20.86
#